data_9730ce1f96ccff03ea00d65bb238b4ad
#
_entry.id   9730ce1f96ccff03ea00d65bb238b4ad
#
_cell.length_a   1.000
_cell.length_b   1.000
_cell.length_c   1.000
_cell.angle_alpha   90.00
_cell.angle_beta   90.00
_cell.angle_gamma   90.00
#
_symmetry.space_group_name_H-M   'P 1'
#
loop_
_entity.id
_entity.type
_entity.pdbx_description
1 polymer ?
#
loop_
_entity_poly.entity_id
_entity_poly.type
_entity_poly.pdbx_seq_one_letter_code
_entity_poly.pdbx_strand_id
1 'polypeptide(L)'
;MVEDVYSKKAKQYESEAHYEEMKGARKSPAKIIESWRKAGEYWNRTKNLPKAEMAYDNALKHARRYLGGEEIKEIEKERASITAERKKLLHGLERIKGGLEKKFLGFSSVFALTLALFFVSSNLTGNAVGNIGVADTKWLAICFFLCGSFFAFIYLRGKNKK
;
A
#
# COMPACT_ATOMS: atom_id res chain seq x y z
N MET A 1 -6.12 -20.92 -6.08
CA MET A 1 -6.58 -22.14 -5.38
C MET A 1 -5.77 -22.47 -4.12
N VAL A 2 -4.42 -22.48 -4.15
CA VAL A 2 -3.57 -22.78 -2.96
C VAL A 2 -3.68 -21.71 -1.87
N GLU A 3 -3.76 -20.45 -2.25
CA GLU A 3 -3.87 -19.29 -1.33
C GLU A 3 -5.15 -19.32 -0.48
N ASP A 4 -6.26 -19.84 -1.04
CA ASP A 4 -7.52 -20.01 -0.32
C ASP A 4 -7.46 -21.10 0.77
N VAL A 5 -6.71 -22.16 0.54
CA VAL A 5 -6.52 -23.25 1.53
C VAL A 5 -5.76 -22.73 2.76
N TYR A 6 -4.69 -21.97 2.57
CA TYR A 6 -3.92 -21.41 3.68
C TYR A 6 -4.71 -20.35 4.45
N SER A 7 -5.47 -19.51 3.77
CA SER A 7 -6.36 -18.54 4.40
C SER A 7 -7.45 -19.21 5.27
N LYS A 8 -8.04 -20.30 4.79
CA LYS A 8 -9.01 -21.11 5.57
C LYS A 8 -8.38 -21.72 6.82
N LYS A 9 -7.17 -22.30 6.68
CA LYS A 9 -6.42 -22.85 7.82
C LYS A 9 -6.07 -21.78 8.84
N ALA A 10 -5.61 -20.61 8.40
CA ALA A 10 -5.32 -19.50 9.30
C ALA A 10 -6.55 -19.10 10.13
N LYS A 11 -7.71 -18.93 9.49
CA LYS A 11 -8.98 -18.62 10.17
C LYS A 11 -9.42 -19.73 11.11
N GLN A 12 -9.18 -20.99 10.74
CA GLN A 12 -9.47 -22.13 11.63
C GLN A 12 -8.66 -22.04 12.92
N TYR A 13 -7.34 -21.80 12.83
CA TYR A 13 -6.49 -21.65 14.01
C TYR A 13 -6.83 -20.41 14.84
N GLU A 14 -7.20 -19.29 14.22
CA GLU A 14 -7.73 -18.13 14.95
C GLU A 14 -8.99 -18.51 15.75
N SER A 15 -9.92 -19.23 15.12
CA SER A 15 -11.14 -19.69 15.79
C SER A 15 -10.86 -20.68 16.93
N GLU A 16 -9.90 -21.58 16.75
CA GLU A 16 -9.45 -22.51 17.80
C GLU A 16 -8.83 -21.75 18.98
N ALA A 17 -8.00 -20.75 18.72
CA ALA A 17 -7.40 -19.92 19.76
C ALA A 17 -8.48 -19.18 20.57
N HIS A 18 -9.41 -18.52 19.90
CA HIS A 18 -10.54 -17.83 20.56
C HIS A 18 -11.44 -18.78 21.35
N TYR A 19 -11.72 -19.95 20.79
CA TYR A 19 -12.50 -20.96 21.52
C TYR A 19 -11.80 -21.41 22.80
N GLU A 20 -10.48 -21.66 22.77
CA GLU A 20 -9.71 -21.98 23.98
C GLU A 20 -9.69 -20.82 24.98
N GLU A 21 -9.59 -19.56 24.51
CA GLU A 21 -9.69 -18.37 25.37
C GLU A 21 -11.03 -18.29 26.13
N MET A 22 -12.14 -18.66 25.47
CA MET A 22 -13.49 -18.63 26.07
C MET A 22 -13.74 -19.71 27.13
N LYS A 23 -12.92 -20.76 27.20
CA LYS A 23 -13.08 -21.84 28.23
C LYS A 23 -12.84 -21.37 29.67
N GLY A 24 -12.45 -20.13 29.90
CA GLY A 24 -12.24 -19.56 31.24
C GLY A 24 -11.19 -20.32 32.05
N ALA A 25 -11.57 -20.88 33.20
CA ALA A 25 -10.65 -21.61 34.10
C ALA A 25 -10.10 -22.92 33.49
N ARG A 26 -10.75 -23.49 32.48
CA ARG A 26 -10.33 -24.75 31.80
C ARG A 26 -9.48 -24.52 30.57
N LYS A 27 -9.10 -23.27 30.29
CA LYS A 27 -8.27 -22.93 29.11
C LYS A 27 -6.88 -23.55 29.21
N SER A 28 -6.35 -23.93 28.05
CA SER A 28 -4.96 -24.38 27.90
C SER A 28 -4.11 -23.26 27.30
N PRO A 29 -3.26 -22.57 28.09
CA PRO A 29 -2.42 -21.50 27.56
C PRO A 29 -1.52 -21.95 26.42
N ALA A 30 -0.95 -23.16 26.51
CA ALA A 30 -0.10 -23.71 25.48
C ALA A 30 -0.84 -23.88 24.14
N LYS A 31 -2.08 -24.38 24.17
CA LYS A 31 -2.92 -24.49 22.96
C LYS A 31 -3.26 -23.13 22.36
N ILE A 32 -3.57 -22.13 23.18
CA ILE A 32 -3.86 -20.77 22.73
C ILE A 32 -2.65 -20.21 21.98
N ILE A 33 -1.47 -20.30 22.58
CA ILE A 33 -0.22 -19.79 22.01
C ILE A 33 0.11 -20.51 20.69
N GLU A 34 0.01 -21.85 20.69
CA GLU A 34 0.28 -22.64 19.50
C GLU A 34 -0.69 -22.34 18.36
N SER A 35 -1.99 -22.19 18.65
CA SER A 35 -2.99 -21.86 17.64
C SER A 35 -2.76 -20.47 17.06
N TRP A 36 -2.43 -19.47 17.87
CA TRP A 36 -2.06 -18.15 17.37
C TRP A 36 -0.77 -18.17 16.54
N ARG A 37 0.28 -18.92 16.94
CA ARG A 37 1.51 -19.08 16.14
C ARG A 37 1.20 -19.70 14.78
N LYS A 38 0.42 -20.79 14.74
CA LYS A 38 0.00 -21.44 13.50
C LYS A 38 -0.82 -20.49 12.61
N ALA A 39 -1.76 -19.74 13.18
CA ALA A 39 -2.50 -18.73 12.42
C ALA A 39 -1.54 -17.72 11.77
N GLY A 40 -0.55 -17.21 12.51
CA GLY A 40 0.47 -16.31 12.01
C GLY A 40 1.29 -16.89 10.86
N GLU A 41 1.72 -18.15 11.00
CA GLU A 41 2.44 -18.87 9.94
C GLU A 41 1.60 -19.00 8.66
N TYR A 42 0.34 -19.41 8.77
CA TYR A 42 -0.54 -19.55 7.61
C TYR A 42 -0.88 -18.21 6.95
N TRP A 43 -1.08 -17.12 7.72
CA TRP A 43 -1.22 -15.77 7.18
C TRP A 43 0.04 -15.29 6.47
N ASN A 44 1.22 -15.65 6.97
CA ASN A 44 2.49 -15.33 6.30
C ASN A 44 2.59 -16.06 4.95
N ARG A 45 2.19 -17.33 4.88
CA ARG A 45 2.16 -18.09 3.60
C ARG A 45 1.24 -17.48 2.56
N THR A 46 0.14 -16.82 2.96
CA THR A 46 -0.73 -16.04 2.07
C THR A 46 -0.24 -14.63 1.81
N LYS A 47 0.95 -14.26 2.32
CA LYS A 47 1.48 -12.89 2.24
C LYS A 47 0.59 -11.83 2.88
N ASN A 48 -0.34 -12.21 3.73
CA ASN A 48 -1.14 -11.29 4.53
C ASN A 48 -0.37 -10.89 5.80
N LEU A 49 0.71 -10.13 5.60
CA LEU A 49 1.65 -9.76 6.66
C LEU A 49 1.01 -9.00 7.84
N PRO A 50 0.02 -8.10 7.63
CA PRO A 50 -0.68 -7.46 8.74
C PRO A 50 -1.40 -8.45 9.66
N LYS A 51 -2.09 -9.46 9.10
CA LYS A 51 -2.76 -10.50 9.90
C LYS A 51 -1.77 -11.44 10.54
N ALA A 52 -0.68 -11.78 9.86
CA ALA A 52 0.39 -12.57 10.45
C ALA A 52 0.99 -11.88 11.68
N GLU A 53 1.32 -10.59 11.58
CA GLU A 53 1.84 -9.80 12.69
C GLU A 53 0.86 -9.76 13.87
N MET A 54 -0.43 -9.53 13.62
CA MET A 54 -1.47 -9.54 14.65
C MET A 54 -1.60 -10.89 15.36
N ALA A 55 -1.52 -11.99 14.62
CA ALA A 55 -1.57 -13.33 15.20
C ALA A 55 -0.36 -13.60 16.11
N TYR A 56 0.85 -13.22 15.70
CA TYR A 56 2.04 -13.32 16.56
C TYR A 56 1.96 -12.38 17.78
N ASP A 57 1.36 -11.20 17.67
CA ASP A 57 1.14 -10.32 18.81
C ASP A 57 0.20 -10.96 19.84
N ASN A 58 -0.85 -11.64 19.39
CA ASN A 58 -1.73 -12.40 20.26
C ASN A 58 -1.00 -13.59 20.91
N ALA A 59 -0.20 -14.34 20.16
CA ALA A 59 0.64 -15.40 20.71
C ALA A 59 1.58 -14.87 21.82
N LEU A 60 2.27 -13.75 21.57
CA LEU A 60 3.16 -13.10 22.53
C LEU A 60 2.43 -12.61 23.78
N LYS A 61 1.22 -12.04 23.62
CA LYS A 61 0.39 -11.60 24.74
C LYS A 61 0.11 -12.74 25.73
N HIS A 62 -0.17 -13.94 25.22
CA HIS A 62 -0.39 -15.13 26.04
C HIS A 62 0.92 -15.73 26.54
N ALA A 63 1.96 -15.80 25.68
CA ALA A 63 3.26 -16.34 26.04
C ALA A 63 3.88 -15.59 27.24
N ARG A 64 3.84 -14.26 27.24
CA ARG A 64 4.35 -13.44 28.34
C ARG A 64 3.68 -13.67 29.70
N ARG A 65 2.48 -14.28 29.71
CA ARG A 65 1.75 -14.59 30.94
C ARG A 65 2.03 -15.98 31.48
N TYR A 66 2.43 -16.91 30.59
CA TYR A 66 2.40 -18.34 30.92
C TYR A 66 3.68 -19.09 30.56
N LEU A 67 4.58 -18.53 29.74
CA LEU A 67 5.79 -19.18 29.25
C LEU A 67 7.07 -18.54 29.79
N GLY A 68 8.18 -19.27 29.67
CA GLY A 68 9.52 -18.80 30.00
C GLY A 68 10.16 -17.91 28.92
N GLY A 69 11.29 -17.27 29.27
CA GLY A 69 11.94 -16.28 28.40
C GLY A 69 12.45 -16.81 27.05
N GLU A 70 12.84 -18.07 26.96
CA GLU A 70 13.35 -18.67 25.71
C GLU A 70 12.26 -18.80 24.64
N GLU A 71 11.11 -19.34 25.02
CA GLU A 71 9.97 -19.50 24.11
C GLU A 71 9.40 -18.16 23.64
N ILE A 72 9.40 -17.16 24.52
CA ILE A 72 9.02 -15.79 24.17
C ILE A 72 9.97 -15.23 23.11
N LYS A 73 11.28 -15.38 23.27
CA LYS A 73 12.28 -14.93 22.31
C LYS A 73 12.10 -15.56 20.92
N GLU A 74 11.73 -16.83 20.87
CA GLU A 74 11.45 -17.51 19.60
C GLU A 74 10.28 -16.85 18.86
N ILE A 75 9.15 -16.63 19.54
CA ILE A 75 7.98 -15.98 18.95
C ILE A 75 8.29 -14.52 18.56
N GLU A 76 9.08 -13.80 19.37
CA GLU A 76 9.53 -12.44 19.05
C GLU A 76 10.41 -12.41 17.78
N LYS A 77 11.26 -13.41 17.59
CA LYS A 77 12.08 -13.57 16.37
C LYS A 77 11.21 -13.82 15.14
N GLU A 78 10.22 -14.71 15.25
CA GLU A 78 9.26 -14.98 14.17
C GLU A 78 8.51 -13.69 13.79
N ARG A 79 7.94 -12.99 14.77
CA ARG A 79 7.27 -11.71 14.58
C ARG A 79 8.18 -10.65 13.93
N ALA A 80 9.42 -10.53 14.42
CA ALA A 80 10.38 -9.56 13.90
C ALA A 80 10.68 -9.79 12.41
N SER A 81 10.76 -11.07 11.97
CA SER A 81 10.94 -11.41 10.57
C SER A 81 9.79 -10.93 9.69
N ILE A 82 8.54 -11.10 10.15
CA ILE A 82 7.33 -10.64 9.47
C ILE A 82 7.30 -9.10 9.38
N THR A 83 7.60 -8.43 10.48
CA THR A 83 7.66 -6.97 10.53
C THR A 83 8.73 -6.41 9.58
N ALA A 84 9.89 -7.07 9.49
CA ALA A 84 10.96 -6.68 8.57
C ALA A 84 10.54 -6.88 7.10
N GLU A 85 9.89 -8.00 6.77
CA GLU A 85 9.37 -8.26 5.42
C GLU A 85 8.32 -7.20 5.03
N ARG A 86 7.37 -6.91 5.93
CA ARG A 86 6.35 -5.87 5.73
C ARG A 86 6.97 -4.50 5.47
N LYS A 87 7.97 -4.10 6.26
CA LYS A 87 8.69 -2.82 6.06
C LYS A 87 9.37 -2.76 4.69
N LYS A 88 10.03 -3.84 4.25
CA LYS A 88 10.65 -3.90 2.91
C LYS A 88 9.61 -3.70 1.80
N LEU A 89 8.45 -4.34 1.91
CA LEU A 89 7.37 -4.19 0.93
C LEU A 89 6.82 -2.76 0.92
N LEU A 90 6.58 -2.15 2.07
CA LEU A 90 6.11 -0.76 2.18
C LEU A 90 7.11 0.21 1.55
N HIS A 91 8.41 0.10 1.86
CA HIS A 91 9.44 0.94 1.24
C HIS A 91 9.54 0.73 -0.27
N GLY A 92 9.35 -0.52 -0.74
CA GLY A 92 9.27 -0.81 -2.17
C GLY A 92 8.10 -0.09 -2.85
N LEU A 93 6.93 -0.15 -2.24
CA LEU A 93 5.71 0.52 -2.73
C LEU A 93 5.84 2.04 -2.73
N GLU A 94 6.39 2.63 -1.66
CA GLU A 94 6.64 4.08 -1.57
C GLU A 94 7.61 4.55 -2.66
N ARG A 95 8.66 3.76 -2.95
CA ARG A 95 9.61 4.07 -4.03
C ARG A 95 8.93 4.04 -5.41
N ILE A 96 8.07 3.04 -5.66
CA ILE A 96 7.31 2.92 -6.90
C ILE A 96 6.32 4.08 -7.02
N LYS A 97 5.57 4.38 -5.96
CA LYS A 97 4.59 5.47 -5.93
C LYS A 97 5.25 6.81 -6.21
N GLY A 98 6.33 7.15 -5.52
CA GLY A 98 7.07 8.40 -5.76
C GLY A 98 7.69 8.50 -7.16
N GLY A 99 8.06 7.36 -7.77
CA GLY A 99 8.52 7.30 -9.16
C GLY A 99 7.41 7.52 -10.18
N LEU A 100 6.24 6.94 -9.94
CA LEU A 100 5.05 7.11 -10.80
C LEU A 100 4.50 8.53 -10.75
N GLU A 101 4.37 9.11 -9.54
CA GLU A 101 3.91 10.50 -9.38
C GLU A 101 4.78 11.49 -10.18
N LYS A 102 6.11 11.34 -10.13
CA LYS A 102 7.04 12.19 -10.88
C LYS A 102 6.88 12.02 -12.39
N LYS A 103 6.78 10.79 -12.88
CA LYS A 103 6.57 10.51 -14.32
C LYS A 103 5.23 11.07 -14.79
N PHE A 104 4.18 10.91 -13.99
CA PHE A 104 2.85 11.42 -14.30
C PHE A 104 2.82 12.94 -14.38
N LEU A 105 3.44 13.65 -13.41
CA LEU A 105 3.55 15.10 -13.42
C LEU A 105 4.32 15.62 -14.65
N GLY A 106 5.43 14.95 -15.01
CA GLY A 106 6.19 15.30 -16.20
C GLY A 106 5.39 15.11 -17.49
N PHE A 107 4.69 13.99 -17.61
CA PHE A 107 3.88 13.70 -18.80
C PHE A 107 2.67 14.65 -18.91
N SER A 108 1.98 14.92 -17.81
CA SER A 108 0.87 15.88 -17.78
C SER A 108 1.29 17.29 -18.15
N SER A 109 2.49 17.72 -17.73
CA SER A 109 3.06 19.02 -18.09
C SER A 109 3.27 19.14 -19.60
N VAL A 110 3.94 18.14 -20.22
CA VAL A 110 4.21 18.13 -21.66
C VAL A 110 2.90 18.11 -22.44
N PHE A 111 1.95 17.29 -22.03
CA PHE A 111 0.63 17.16 -22.67
C PHE A 111 -0.16 18.48 -22.62
N ALA A 112 -0.19 19.15 -21.47
CA ALA A 112 -0.88 20.43 -21.31
C ALA A 112 -0.25 21.53 -22.15
N LEU A 113 1.09 21.60 -22.24
CA LEU A 113 1.80 22.56 -23.08
C LEU A 113 1.55 22.30 -24.58
N THR A 114 1.50 21.02 -25.00
CA THR A 114 1.17 20.64 -26.38
C THR A 114 -0.24 21.08 -26.76
N LEU A 115 -1.22 20.89 -25.86
CA LEU A 115 -2.58 21.35 -26.06
C LEU A 115 -2.63 22.88 -26.13
N ALA A 116 -1.89 23.61 -25.28
CA ALA A 116 -1.82 25.06 -25.33
C ALA A 116 -1.32 25.55 -26.70
N LEU A 117 -0.24 24.94 -27.22
CA LEU A 117 0.29 25.26 -28.55
C LEU A 117 -0.72 24.94 -29.67
N PHE A 118 -1.44 23.83 -29.55
CA PHE A 118 -2.49 23.47 -30.50
C PHE A 118 -3.58 24.52 -30.57
N PHE A 119 -4.06 25.02 -29.41
CA PHE A 119 -5.10 26.03 -29.37
C PHE A 119 -4.64 27.45 -29.71
N VAL A 120 -3.34 27.75 -29.61
CA VAL A 120 -2.75 29.04 -30.07
C VAL A 120 -2.63 29.08 -31.59
N SER A 121 -2.44 27.91 -32.22
CA SER A 121 -2.27 27.83 -33.67
C SER A 121 -3.61 28.00 -34.40
N SER A 122 -3.95 29.24 -34.75
CA SER A 122 -5.21 29.60 -35.42
C SER A 122 -5.49 28.87 -36.72
N ASN A 123 -4.44 28.40 -37.42
CA ASN A 123 -4.58 27.66 -38.69
C ASN A 123 -5.03 26.20 -38.50
N LEU A 124 -4.75 25.60 -37.34
CA LEU A 124 -5.15 24.23 -37.03
C LEU A 124 -6.55 24.13 -36.38
N THR A 125 -6.93 25.14 -35.60
CA THR A 125 -8.21 25.14 -34.86
C THR A 125 -9.39 25.62 -35.73
N GLY A 126 -9.17 26.45 -36.74
CA GLY A 126 -10.22 26.95 -37.63
C GLY A 126 -10.97 25.84 -38.41
N ASN A 127 -10.32 24.71 -38.69
CA ASN A 127 -10.93 23.59 -39.42
C ASN A 127 -11.44 22.46 -38.50
N ALA A 128 -10.93 22.34 -37.26
CA ALA A 128 -11.23 21.19 -36.41
C ALA A 128 -12.36 21.47 -35.39
N VAL A 129 -12.61 22.73 -35.07
CA VAL A 129 -13.56 23.09 -33.99
C VAL A 129 -14.53 24.19 -34.49
N GLY A 130 -15.26 23.88 -35.55
CA GLY A 130 -16.10 24.82 -36.30
C GLY A 130 -17.22 25.51 -35.53
N ASN A 131 -17.39 25.28 -34.23
CA ASN A 131 -18.45 25.88 -33.41
C ASN A 131 -17.95 26.56 -32.12
N ILE A 132 -16.65 26.60 -31.86
CA ILE A 132 -16.12 27.29 -30.67
C ILE A 132 -15.66 28.70 -31.10
N GLY A 133 -16.20 29.75 -30.50
CA GLY A 133 -15.83 31.12 -30.81
C GLY A 133 -14.30 31.38 -30.61
N VAL A 134 -13.71 32.19 -31.45
CA VAL A 134 -12.25 32.51 -31.42
C VAL A 134 -11.82 33.07 -30.04
N ALA A 135 -12.72 33.70 -29.30
CA ALA A 135 -12.46 34.17 -27.95
C ALA A 135 -12.31 33.01 -26.96
N ASP A 136 -13.13 31.96 -27.07
CA ASP A 136 -13.12 30.82 -26.17
C ASP A 136 -11.86 29.94 -26.35
N THR A 137 -11.38 29.82 -27.58
CA THR A 137 -10.14 29.06 -27.86
C THR A 137 -8.91 29.73 -27.27
N LYS A 138 -8.85 31.06 -27.25
CA LYS A 138 -7.75 31.80 -26.61
C LYS A 138 -7.72 31.60 -25.09
N TRP A 139 -8.87 31.65 -24.44
CA TRP A 139 -8.97 31.39 -23.00
C TRP A 139 -8.57 29.95 -22.64
N LEU A 140 -8.98 28.98 -23.44
CA LEU A 140 -8.57 27.58 -23.27
C LEU A 140 -7.04 27.41 -23.39
N ALA A 141 -6.42 28.06 -24.40
CA ALA A 141 -4.97 28.05 -24.57
C ALA A 141 -4.24 28.61 -23.34
N ILE A 142 -4.71 29.74 -22.79
CA ILE A 142 -4.14 30.36 -21.59
C ILE A 142 -4.27 29.42 -20.40
N CYS A 143 -5.44 28.81 -20.20
CA CYS A 143 -5.66 27.86 -19.10
C CYS A 143 -4.73 26.64 -19.20
N PHE A 144 -4.59 26.03 -20.39
CA PHE A 144 -3.67 24.90 -20.57
C PHE A 144 -2.22 25.29 -20.39
N PHE A 145 -1.82 26.49 -20.83
CA PHE A 145 -0.45 26.98 -20.63
C PHE A 145 -0.13 27.20 -19.15
N LEU A 146 -1.05 27.80 -18.39
CA LEU A 146 -0.89 28.01 -16.94
C LEU A 146 -0.83 26.67 -16.20
N CYS A 147 -1.72 25.74 -16.51
CA CYS A 147 -1.71 24.41 -15.93
C CYS A 147 -0.42 23.64 -16.25
N GLY A 148 0.01 23.66 -17.51
CA GLY A 148 1.26 23.01 -17.94
C GLY A 148 2.49 23.58 -17.24
N SER A 149 2.55 24.91 -17.14
CA SER A 149 3.64 25.63 -16.45
C SER A 149 3.66 25.31 -14.94
N PHE A 150 2.49 25.23 -14.30
CA PHE A 150 2.37 24.85 -12.88
C PHE A 150 2.84 23.42 -12.62
N PHE A 151 2.45 22.45 -13.44
CA PHE A 151 2.93 21.08 -13.34
C PHE A 151 4.43 20.97 -13.60
N ALA A 152 4.95 21.71 -14.58
CA ALA A 152 6.38 21.76 -14.86
C ALA A 152 7.16 22.31 -13.66
N PHE A 153 6.67 23.38 -13.03
CA PHE A 153 7.28 23.98 -11.85
C PHE A 153 7.33 22.98 -10.66
N ILE A 154 6.22 22.28 -10.39
CA ILE A 154 6.17 21.26 -9.33
C ILE A 154 7.17 20.13 -9.65
N TYR A 155 7.22 19.68 -10.90
CA TYR A 155 8.14 18.63 -11.32
C TYR A 155 9.60 19.02 -11.11
N LEU A 156 10.00 20.21 -11.53
CA LEU A 156 11.38 20.72 -11.40
C LEU A 156 11.75 20.93 -9.93
N ARG A 157 10.84 21.51 -9.12
CA ARG A 157 11.07 21.71 -7.69
C ARG A 157 11.24 20.38 -6.94
N GLY A 158 10.52 19.33 -7.35
CA GLY A 158 10.67 17.98 -6.79
C GLY A 158 11.98 17.28 -7.16
N LYS A 159 12.65 17.72 -8.25
CA LYS A 159 13.94 17.19 -8.68
C LYS A 159 15.12 17.79 -7.89
N ASN A 160 15.02 19.04 -7.46
CA ASN A 160 16.09 19.75 -6.75
C ASN A 160 16.17 19.45 -5.24
N LYS A 161 15.33 18.60 -4.71
CA LYS A 161 15.32 18.17 -3.29
C LYS A 161 16.06 16.85 -3.04
N LYS A 162 16.97 16.45 -3.94
CA LYS A 162 17.81 15.27 -3.75
C LYS A 162 19.24 15.66 -3.46
#